data_06a8af0aac7f7c2fa43b4c5dda69f6a3
#
_entry.id   06a8af0aac7f7c2fa43b4c5dda69f6a3
#
_cell.length_a   1.000
_cell.length_b   1.000
_cell.length_c   1.000
_cell.angle_alpha   90.00
_cell.angle_beta   90.00
_cell.angle_gamma   90.00
#
_symmetry.space_group_name_H-M   'P 1'
#
loop_
_entity.id
_entity.type
_entity.pdbx_description
1 polymer ?
#
loop_
_entity_poly.entity_id
_entity_poly.type
_entity_poly.pdbx_seq_one_letter_code
_entity_poly.pdbx_strand_id
1 'polypeptide(L)'
;MNFKIKIQVFSILLLFIIGMLPAENVDPYETDEQYGYSENTGWLNAEPDTGDGMHIASDKVTGWVWGENIGWINLHCENNGTCGTASYGVVNDGVGNLSGYAWAENVGWINFDPDVPGDTANQYKVTIDGDGKLNGWAWAENIGWVHFDAAESWTVRVCIVTLEDLQNFTSFWLTVDYPAANLDGSGSVDMVDYSIFASFWQDFCPDGWQLK
;
A
#
# COMPACT_ATOMS: atom_id res chain seq x y z
N MET A 1 -68.04 -12.60 -11.26
CA MET A 1 -67.29 -11.58 -10.44
C MET A 1 -65.85 -12.09 -10.30
N ASN A 2 -64.97 -11.70 -11.27
CA ASN A 2 -63.59 -12.23 -11.33
C ASN A 2 -62.66 -11.26 -10.60
N PHE A 3 -62.15 -11.67 -9.49
CA PHE A 3 -61.14 -10.94 -8.69
C PHE A 3 -59.75 -11.24 -9.30
N LYS A 4 -59.14 -10.28 -10.02
CA LYS A 4 -57.75 -10.35 -10.42
C LYS A 4 -56.89 -9.81 -9.33
N ILE A 5 -56.19 -10.71 -8.64
CA ILE A 5 -55.13 -10.34 -7.66
C ILE A 5 -53.92 -9.87 -8.49
N LYS A 6 -53.57 -8.59 -8.39
CA LYS A 6 -52.30 -8.05 -8.88
C LYS A 6 -51.23 -8.31 -7.83
N ILE A 7 -50.34 -9.25 -8.10
CA ILE A 7 -49.13 -9.45 -7.33
C ILE A 7 -48.12 -8.36 -7.76
N GLN A 8 -47.89 -7.36 -6.92
CA GLN A 8 -46.77 -6.45 -7.11
C GLN A 8 -45.51 -7.15 -6.57
N VAL A 9 -44.62 -7.49 -7.50
CA VAL A 9 -43.28 -7.96 -7.16
C VAL A 9 -42.45 -6.73 -6.78
N PHE A 10 -42.20 -6.54 -5.48
CA PHE A 10 -41.27 -5.57 -5.00
C PHE A 10 -39.86 -6.16 -5.20
N SER A 11 -39.16 -5.74 -6.26
CA SER A 11 -37.73 -6.01 -6.42
C SER A 11 -36.96 -5.15 -5.38
N ILE A 12 -36.56 -5.79 -4.29
CA ILE A 12 -35.57 -5.20 -3.37
C ILE A 12 -34.23 -5.30 -4.09
N LEU A 13 -33.79 -4.17 -4.66
CA LEU A 13 -32.44 -4.00 -5.16
C LEU A 13 -31.54 -3.85 -3.91
N LEU A 14 -30.97 -4.97 -3.48
CA LEU A 14 -29.95 -4.98 -2.43
C LEU A 14 -28.67 -4.39 -3.05
N LEU A 15 -28.45 -3.09 -2.87
CA LEU A 15 -27.17 -2.46 -3.17
C LEU A 15 -26.16 -3.02 -2.17
N PHE A 16 -25.38 -4.01 -2.57
CA PHE A 16 -24.13 -4.32 -1.91
C PHE A 16 -23.19 -3.13 -2.17
N ILE A 17 -23.10 -2.21 -1.22
CA ILE A 17 -21.93 -1.35 -1.10
C ILE A 17 -20.83 -2.28 -0.62
N ILE A 18 -20.11 -2.89 -1.55
CA ILE A 18 -18.79 -3.45 -1.27
C ILE A 18 -17.98 -2.19 -0.97
N GLY A 19 -17.76 -1.90 0.31
CA GLY A 19 -16.73 -0.98 0.71
C GLY A 19 -15.45 -1.56 0.11
N MET A 20 -14.89 -0.92 -0.90
CA MET A 20 -13.53 -1.20 -1.32
C MET A 20 -12.67 -0.86 -0.11
N LEU A 21 -12.17 -1.90 0.57
CA LEU A 21 -11.04 -1.74 1.46
C LEU A 21 -9.92 -1.17 0.59
N PRO A 22 -9.14 -0.18 1.04
CA PRO A 22 -7.96 0.22 0.32
C PRO A 22 -7.11 -1.05 0.12
N ALA A 23 -6.95 -1.46 -1.13
CA ALA A 23 -6.08 -2.57 -1.44
C ALA A 23 -4.66 -2.12 -1.09
N GLU A 24 -3.93 -2.95 -0.33
CA GLU A 24 -2.51 -2.77 -0.16
C GLU A 24 -1.85 -2.61 -1.54
N ASN A 25 -0.83 -1.77 -1.63
CA ASN A 25 -0.08 -1.58 -2.86
C ASN A 25 1.37 -2.10 -2.74
N VAL A 26 1.58 -3.02 -1.81
CA VAL A 26 2.83 -3.75 -1.58
C VAL A 26 2.81 -5.04 -2.38
N ASP A 27 3.98 -5.56 -2.74
CA ASP A 27 4.22 -6.77 -3.55
C ASP A 27 3.35 -6.87 -4.82
N PRO A 28 3.35 -5.84 -5.67
CA PRO A 28 2.44 -5.75 -6.81
C PRO A 28 2.60 -6.88 -7.83
N TYR A 29 3.68 -7.65 -7.74
CA TYR A 29 4.00 -8.73 -8.68
C TYR A 29 3.86 -10.13 -8.07
N GLU A 30 3.40 -10.24 -6.82
CA GLU A 30 3.25 -11.52 -6.12
C GLU A 30 4.56 -12.34 -6.10
N THR A 31 5.66 -11.67 -5.76
CA THR A 31 7.04 -12.21 -5.82
C THR A 31 7.69 -12.37 -4.45
N ASP A 32 6.89 -12.33 -3.37
CA ASP A 32 7.33 -12.37 -1.96
C ASP A 32 8.16 -11.12 -1.56
N GLU A 33 7.99 -9.98 -2.25
CA GLU A 33 8.64 -8.71 -1.92
C GLU A 33 7.84 -7.88 -0.90
N GLN A 34 7.44 -8.54 0.20
CA GLN A 34 6.58 -7.99 1.26
C GLN A 34 7.20 -8.05 2.65
N TYR A 35 8.46 -8.46 2.76
CA TYR A 35 9.07 -8.75 4.04
C TYR A 35 10.14 -7.74 4.46
N GLY A 36 10.00 -7.22 5.70
CA GLY A 36 11.10 -6.64 6.47
C GLY A 36 11.64 -7.65 7.49
N TYR A 37 12.79 -7.35 8.09
CA TYR A 37 13.45 -8.25 9.05
C TYR A 37 13.98 -7.51 10.26
N SER A 38 13.86 -8.12 11.43
CA SER A 38 14.53 -7.71 12.65
C SER A 38 15.26 -8.89 13.29
N GLU A 39 16.51 -8.71 13.66
CA GLU A 39 17.33 -9.77 14.27
C GLU A 39 16.74 -10.31 15.57
N ASN A 40 15.97 -9.51 16.29
CA ASN A 40 15.40 -9.90 17.59
C ASN A 40 13.98 -10.45 17.49
N THR A 41 13.25 -10.18 16.41
CA THR A 41 11.85 -10.58 16.25
C THR A 41 11.54 -11.38 15.00
N GLY A 42 12.49 -11.49 14.07
CA GLY A 42 12.33 -12.21 12.82
C GLY A 42 11.59 -11.41 11.75
N TRP A 43 10.84 -12.11 10.94
CA TRP A 43 10.17 -11.55 9.77
C TRP A 43 8.96 -10.69 10.13
N LEU A 44 8.80 -9.62 9.36
CA LEU A 44 7.68 -8.70 9.40
C LEU A 44 7.03 -8.70 8.02
N ASN A 45 5.78 -9.13 7.95
CA ASN A 45 5.00 -9.23 6.71
C ASN A 45 4.17 -7.94 6.53
N ALA A 46 4.43 -7.20 5.46
CA ALA A 46 3.72 -5.97 5.10
C ALA A 46 2.43 -6.24 4.30
N GLU A 47 2.25 -7.47 3.80
CA GLU A 47 1.06 -7.93 3.08
C GLU A 47 0.53 -9.22 3.71
N PRO A 48 -0.05 -9.17 4.92
CA PRO A 48 -0.56 -10.36 5.57
C PRO A 48 -1.83 -10.89 4.91
N ASP A 49 -2.01 -12.23 4.88
CA ASP A 49 -3.19 -12.91 4.30
C ASP A 49 -4.53 -12.45 4.88
N THR A 50 -4.54 -11.79 6.02
CA THR A 50 -5.75 -11.34 6.72
C THR A 50 -5.55 -9.94 7.28
N GLY A 51 -6.52 -9.07 7.05
CA GLY A 51 -6.48 -7.68 7.47
C GLY A 51 -6.02 -6.75 6.34
N ASP A 52 -5.92 -5.46 6.64
CA ASP A 52 -5.43 -4.46 5.70
C ASP A 52 -3.90 -4.43 5.79
N GLY A 53 -3.19 -4.82 4.75
CA GLY A 53 -1.74 -4.73 4.65
C GLY A 53 -1.24 -3.28 4.64
N MET A 54 0.07 -3.11 4.48
CA MET A 54 0.69 -1.80 4.34
C MET A 54 0.23 -1.15 3.03
N HIS A 55 -0.20 0.10 3.11
CA HIS A 55 -0.52 0.94 1.97
C HIS A 55 0.31 2.22 2.01
N ILE A 56 1.07 2.47 0.95
CA ILE A 56 1.96 3.62 0.83
C ILE A 56 1.37 4.61 -0.17
N ALA A 57 1.03 5.81 0.33
CA ALA A 57 0.61 6.96 -0.47
C ALA A 57 1.72 8.02 -0.52
N SER A 58 1.54 9.04 -1.34
CA SER A 58 2.55 10.10 -1.52
C SER A 58 2.76 10.99 -0.27
N ASP A 59 1.85 10.94 0.70
CA ASP A 59 1.90 11.76 1.92
C ASP A 59 2.00 10.96 3.22
N LYS A 60 1.65 9.68 3.19
CA LYS A 60 1.57 8.84 4.40
C LYS A 60 1.63 7.36 4.08
N VAL A 61 1.86 6.56 5.13
CA VAL A 61 1.74 5.10 5.10
C VAL A 61 0.64 4.67 6.08
N THR A 62 -0.33 3.90 5.61
CA THR A 62 -1.45 3.37 6.39
C THR A 62 -1.43 1.84 6.42
N GLY A 63 -2.43 1.21 7.04
CA GLY A 63 -2.51 -0.23 7.13
C GLY A 63 -1.65 -0.83 8.25
N TRP A 64 -1.37 -2.12 8.14
CA TRP A 64 -0.77 -2.92 9.19
C TRP A 64 0.36 -3.80 8.65
N VAL A 65 1.29 -4.13 9.54
CA VAL A 65 2.33 -5.12 9.30
C VAL A 65 2.19 -6.22 10.34
N TRP A 66 2.37 -7.47 9.95
CA TRP A 66 2.32 -8.61 10.86
C TRP A 66 3.72 -9.15 11.18
N GLY A 67 4.06 -9.24 12.45
CA GLY A 67 5.26 -9.90 12.95
C GLY A 67 4.91 -11.16 13.73
N GLU A 68 5.45 -12.31 13.35
CA GLU A 68 5.13 -13.61 13.97
C GLU A 68 5.37 -13.61 15.50
N ASN A 69 6.37 -12.90 15.96
CA ASN A 69 6.76 -12.88 17.37
C ASN A 69 6.25 -11.65 18.15
N ILE A 70 5.72 -10.65 17.45
CA ILE A 70 5.33 -9.37 18.08
C ILE A 70 3.87 -8.97 17.81
N GLY A 71 3.20 -9.65 16.87
CA GLY A 71 1.83 -9.32 16.49
C GLY A 71 1.74 -8.14 15.54
N TRP A 72 0.61 -7.44 15.59
CA TRP A 72 0.30 -6.34 14.69
C TRP A 72 1.07 -5.07 15.00
N ILE A 73 1.59 -4.46 13.93
CA ILE A 73 2.18 -3.11 13.93
C ILE A 73 1.21 -2.20 13.17
N ASN A 74 0.71 -1.18 13.84
CA ASN A 74 -0.15 -0.16 13.26
C ASN A 74 0.70 0.98 12.70
N LEU A 75 0.59 1.25 11.40
CA LEU A 75 1.39 2.26 10.71
C LEU A 75 0.83 3.67 10.83
N HIS A 76 -0.47 3.82 11.11
CA HIS A 76 -1.11 5.14 11.19
C HIS A 76 -2.34 5.13 12.10
N CYS A 77 -2.53 6.19 12.87
CA CYS A 77 -3.67 6.35 13.78
C CYS A 77 -5.04 6.36 13.08
N GLU A 78 -5.10 6.60 11.76
CA GLU A 78 -6.33 6.53 10.97
C GLU A 78 -6.89 5.11 10.90
N ASN A 79 -6.04 4.07 10.91
CA ASN A 79 -6.45 2.67 10.79
C ASN A 79 -7.44 2.23 11.89
N ASN A 80 -7.36 2.85 13.07
CA ASN A 80 -8.24 2.57 14.20
C ASN A 80 -9.02 3.80 14.70
N GLY A 81 -8.97 4.92 13.96
CA GLY A 81 -9.71 6.14 14.28
C GLY A 81 -9.21 6.88 15.52
N THR A 82 -7.97 6.67 15.95
CA THR A 82 -7.43 7.23 17.20
C THR A 82 -6.71 8.56 17.04
N CYS A 83 -6.59 9.13 15.84
CA CYS A 83 -5.82 10.36 15.59
C CYS A 83 -6.28 11.58 16.43
N GLY A 84 -7.52 11.59 16.87
CA GLY A 84 -8.03 12.64 17.77
C GLY A 84 -7.51 12.57 19.21
N THR A 85 -6.98 11.41 19.64
CA THR A 85 -6.50 11.15 21.00
C THR A 85 -5.01 10.81 21.05
N ALA A 86 -4.51 10.14 20.03
CA ALA A 86 -3.10 9.76 19.87
C ALA A 86 -2.73 9.94 18.40
N SER A 87 -2.25 11.13 18.04
CA SER A 87 -1.84 11.42 16.66
C SER A 87 -0.44 10.86 16.42
N TYR A 88 -0.35 9.85 15.57
CA TYR A 88 0.90 9.26 15.11
C TYR A 88 0.71 8.67 13.72
N GLY A 89 1.80 8.43 13.03
CA GLY A 89 1.80 7.75 11.74
C GLY A 89 3.16 7.80 11.08
N VAL A 90 3.34 6.92 10.13
CA VAL A 90 4.45 6.96 9.19
C VAL A 90 4.07 7.90 8.06
N VAL A 91 4.92 8.88 7.81
CA VAL A 91 4.73 9.94 6.81
C VAL A 91 5.68 9.68 5.64
N ASN A 92 5.19 9.87 4.42
CA ASN A 92 5.99 9.93 3.20
C ASN A 92 6.10 11.40 2.76
N ASP A 93 7.28 11.86 2.40
CA ASP A 93 7.51 13.25 1.98
C ASP A 93 7.18 13.52 0.50
N GLY A 94 6.65 12.51 -0.21
CA GLY A 94 6.31 12.56 -1.63
C GLY A 94 7.48 12.30 -2.58
N VAL A 95 8.68 12.11 -2.04
CA VAL A 95 9.87 11.71 -2.81
C VAL A 95 10.51 10.42 -2.26
N GLY A 96 9.74 9.68 -1.45
CA GLY A 96 10.11 8.37 -0.95
C GLY A 96 10.90 8.36 0.35
N ASN A 97 11.05 9.47 1.10
CA ASN A 97 11.61 9.40 2.43
C ASN A 97 10.49 9.18 3.45
N LEU A 98 10.60 8.11 4.24
CA LEU A 98 9.66 7.81 5.29
C LEU A 98 10.17 8.36 6.64
N SER A 99 9.23 8.85 7.45
CA SER A 99 9.52 9.39 8.78
C SER A 99 8.34 9.16 9.72
N GLY A 100 8.49 9.54 11.01
CA GLY A 100 7.43 9.36 11.98
C GLY A 100 7.43 7.98 12.62
N TYR A 101 6.28 7.59 13.20
CA TYR A 101 6.21 6.45 14.11
C TYR A 101 5.06 5.51 13.78
N ALA A 102 5.34 4.21 13.80
CA ALA A 102 4.37 3.14 13.91
C ALA A 102 4.21 2.70 15.38
N TRP A 103 3.14 1.99 15.70
CA TRP A 103 2.85 1.46 17.03
C TRP A 103 2.56 -0.04 17.02
N ALA A 104 3.20 -0.77 17.91
CA ALA A 104 2.90 -2.18 18.17
C ALA A 104 2.67 -2.41 19.68
N GLU A 105 1.59 -3.11 20.05
CA GLU A 105 1.22 -3.30 21.47
C GLU A 105 2.32 -3.98 22.31
N ASN A 106 3.05 -4.90 21.70
CA ASN A 106 4.09 -5.68 22.38
C ASN A 106 5.50 -5.09 22.29
N VAL A 107 5.67 -4.06 21.44
CA VAL A 107 6.98 -3.47 21.13
C VAL A 107 7.08 -2.01 21.56
N GLY A 108 5.96 -1.26 21.42
CA GLY A 108 5.92 0.18 21.57
C GLY A 108 6.15 0.90 20.25
N TRP A 109 6.82 2.04 20.30
CA TRP A 109 7.06 2.89 19.14
C TRP A 109 8.16 2.36 18.24
N ILE A 110 7.94 2.42 16.93
CA ILE A 110 8.91 2.11 15.87
C ILE A 110 9.12 3.38 15.06
N ASN A 111 10.33 3.92 15.08
CA ASN A 111 10.71 5.15 14.40
C ASN A 111 11.27 4.84 13.00
N PHE A 112 10.70 5.45 11.98
CA PHE A 112 11.09 5.27 10.56
C PHE A 112 12.19 6.22 10.09
N ASP A 113 12.54 7.23 10.91
CA ASP A 113 13.65 8.15 10.66
C ASP A 113 14.44 8.37 11.98
N PRO A 114 15.17 7.32 12.46
CA PRO A 114 15.90 7.41 13.70
C PRO A 114 17.08 8.36 13.57
N ASP A 115 17.24 9.27 14.56
CA ASP A 115 18.44 10.13 14.68
C ASP A 115 19.59 9.31 15.24
N VAL A 116 20.54 8.95 14.38
CA VAL A 116 21.72 8.17 14.75
C VAL A 116 22.94 9.07 14.73
N PRO A 117 23.61 9.29 15.89
CA PRO A 117 24.80 10.12 15.96
C PRO A 117 25.90 9.66 14.98
N GLY A 118 26.32 10.56 14.09
CA GLY A 118 27.33 10.27 13.08
C GLY A 118 26.76 9.77 11.73
N ASP A 119 25.46 9.56 11.62
CA ASP A 119 24.81 9.31 10.35
C ASP A 119 24.64 10.61 9.55
N THR A 120 25.63 10.89 8.71
CA THR A 120 25.63 12.07 7.83
C THR A 120 24.98 11.82 6.46
N ALA A 121 24.64 10.55 6.17
CA ALA A 121 24.11 10.11 4.88
C ALA A 121 22.63 9.70 4.94
N ASN A 122 21.99 9.83 6.12
CA ASN A 122 20.63 9.32 6.40
C ASN A 122 20.43 7.84 6.00
N GLN A 123 21.48 7.04 6.15
CA GLN A 123 21.50 5.62 5.75
C GLN A 123 20.60 4.75 6.63
N TYR A 124 20.22 5.24 7.81
CA TYR A 124 19.34 4.54 8.75
C TYR A 124 17.87 4.94 8.58
N LYS A 125 17.56 5.98 7.80
CA LYS A 125 16.21 6.35 7.43
C LYS A 125 15.60 5.29 6.50
N VAL A 126 14.34 4.98 6.66
CA VAL A 126 13.61 4.17 5.68
C VAL A 126 13.29 5.02 4.44
N THR A 127 13.67 4.52 3.27
CA THR A 127 13.46 5.21 1.99
C THR A 127 12.88 4.26 0.97
N ILE A 128 12.20 4.80 -0.04
CA ILE A 128 11.67 4.08 -1.19
C ILE A 128 12.48 4.51 -2.42
N ASP A 129 13.05 3.58 -3.12
CA ASP A 129 13.81 3.86 -4.36
C ASP A 129 12.90 3.97 -5.61
N GLY A 130 13.52 4.25 -6.76
CA GLY A 130 12.79 4.42 -8.03
C GLY A 130 12.14 3.15 -8.57
N ASP A 131 12.48 1.97 -8.02
CA ASP A 131 11.88 0.68 -8.35
C ASP A 131 10.79 0.28 -7.34
N GLY A 132 10.45 1.17 -6.40
CA GLY A 132 9.47 0.95 -5.35
C GLY A 132 9.96 0.13 -4.16
N LYS A 133 11.26 -0.19 -4.08
CA LYS A 133 11.81 -0.98 -2.98
C LYS A 133 12.11 -0.12 -1.77
N LEU A 134 11.73 -0.62 -0.59
CA LEU A 134 12.12 -0.02 0.67
C LEU A 134 13.57 -0.35 0.97
N ASN A 135 14.30 0.65 1.48
CA ASN A 135 15.69 0.55 1.93
C ASN A 135 15.83 1.20 3.29
N GLY A 136 16.91 0.90 3.99
CA GLY A 136 17.27 1.52 5.25
C GLY A 136 16.66 0.82 6.46
N TRP A 137 16.53 1.57 7.58
CA TRP A 137 16.31 1.00 8.90
C TRP A 137 15.33 1.82 9.71
N ALA A 138 14.38 1.15 10.36
CA ALA A 138 13.60 1.70 11.45
C ALA A 138 14.16 1.24 12.80
N TRP A 139 13.83 1.96 13.88
CA TRP A 139 14.29 1.67 15.22
C TRP A 139 13.16 1.58 16.24
N ALA A 140 13.20 0.57 17.08
CA ALA A 140 12.34 0.46 18.25
C ALA A 140 13.14 0.09 19.51
N GLU A 141 12.84 0.74 20.63
CA GLU A 141 13.63 0.58 21.88
C GLU A 141 13.66 -0.86 22.39
N ASN A 142 12.59 -1.62 22.20
CA ASN A 142 12.43 -2.96 22.75
C ASN A 142 12.90 -4.09 21.84
N ILE A 143 13.04 -3.84 20.53
CA ILE A 143 13.44 -4.87 19.55
C ILE A 143 14.68 -4.49 18.74
N GLY A 144 15.17 -3.25 18.87
CA GLY A 144 16.30 -2.75 18.09
C GLY A 144 15.92 -2.43 16.64
N TRP A 145 16.83 -2.76 15.74
CA TRP A 145 16.70 -2.43 14.33
C TRP A 145 15.71 -3.33 13.60
N VAL A 146 14.93 -2.68 12.75
CA VAL A 146 14.10 -3.31 11.69
C VAL A 146 14.65 -2.80 10.38
N HIS A 147 15.03 -3.68 9.47
CA HIS A 147 15.59 -3.25 8.20
C HIS A 147 14.82 -3.72 6.99
N PHE A 148 14.92 -2.91 5.95
CA PHE A 148 14.28 -3.03 4.66
C PHE A 148 15.36 -2.94 3.58
N ASP A 149 16.27 -3.94 3.53
CA ASP A 149 17.42 -3.86 2.65
C ASP A 149 17.14 -4.52 1.31
N ALA A 150 16.89 -3.70 0.31
CA ALA A 150 16.65 -4.15 -1.06
C ALA A 150 17.86 -4.83 -1.72
N ALA A 151 19.06 -4.79 -1.12
CA ALA A 151 20.22 -5.52 -1.60
C ALA A 151 20.18 -7.01 -1.27
N GLU A 152 19.38 -7.38 -0.29
CA GLU A 152 19.12 -8.79 0.08
C GLU A 152 18.08 -9.42 -0.87
N SER A 153 17.86 -10.71 -0.73
CA SER A 153 16.85 -11.44 -1.52
C SER A 153 15.41 -11.24 -1.00
N TRP A 154 15.23 -10.31 -0.09
CA TRP A 154 13.94 -9.97 0.51
C TRP A 154 13.89 -8.45 0.72
N THR A 155 12.73 -7.88 0.53
CA THR A 155 12.43 -6.45 0.74
C THR A 155 10.92 -6.25 0.79
N VAL A 156 10.50 -5.03 1.07
CA VAL A 156 9.13 -4.58 0.82
C VAL A 156 9.17 -3.76 -0.46
N ARG A 157 8.32 -4.12 -1.44
CA ARG A 157 8.18 -3.35 -2.68
C ARG A 157 6.78 -2.76 -2.76
N VAL A 158 6.69 -1.46 -3.02
CA VAL A 158 5.44 -0.78 -3.32
C VAL A 158 5.27 -0.61 -4.82
N CYS A 159 4.02 -0.62 -5.27
CA CYS A 159 3.68 -0.34 -6.66
C CYS A 159 3.96 1.13 -7.01
N ILE A 160 4.81 1.34 -8.04
CA ILE A 160 5.04 2.64 -8.68
C ILE A 160 4.72 2.49 -10.16
N VAL A 161 4.04 3.48 -10.76
CA VAL A 161 3.71 3.50 -12.20
C VAL A 161 4.97 3.76 -13.01
N THR A 162 5.39 2.77 -13.79
CA THR A 162 6.69 2.72 -14.47
C THR A 162 6.58 2.69 -15.99
N LEU A 163 7.72 2.61 -16.66
CA LEU A 163 7.80 2.42 -18.11
C LEU A 163 7.20 1.07 -18.55
N GLU A 164 7.25 0.05 -17.71
CA GLU A 164 6.65 -1.26 -17.99
C GLU A 164 5.14 -1.15 -18.05
N ASP A 165 4.51 -0.44 -17.11
CA ASP A 165 3.07 -0.15 -17.15
C ASP A 165 2.69 0.61 -18.42
N LEU A 166 3.52 1.58 -18.86
CA LEU A 166 3.28 2.30 -20.11
C LEU A 166 3.36 1.37 -21.33
N GLN A 167 4.32 0.45 -21.34
CA GLN A 167 4.43 -0.54 -22.42
C GLN A 167 3.19 -1.46 -22.45
N ASN A 168 2.76 -1.93 -21.30
CA ASN A 168 1.56 -2.73 -21.15
C ASN A 168 0.32 -1.94 -21.60
N PHE A 169 0.14 -0.71 -21.09
CA PHE A 169 -0.95 0.18 -21.49
C PHE A 169 -0.99 0.38 -23.01
N THR A 170 0.12 0.71 -23.65
CA THR A 170 0.17 0.97 -25.08
C THR A 170 -0.09 -0.26 -25.94
N SER A 171 0.19 -1.46 -25.41
CA SER A 171 -0.12 -2.72 -26.10
C SER A 171 -1.63 -2.96 -26.29
N PHE A 172 -2.44 -2.34 -25.42
CA PHE A 172 -3.93 -2.42 -25.45
C PHE A 172 -4.59 -1.19 -26.08
N TRP A 173 -3.80 -0.29 -26.67
CA TRP A 173 -4.30 0.93 -27.29
C TRP A 173 -5.38 0.65 -28.35
N LEU A 174 -6.52 1.31 -28.23
CA LEU A 174 -7.72 1.14 -29.06
C LEU A 174 -8.37 -0.27 -29.00
N THR A 175 -8.00 -1.07 -28.03
CA THR A 175 -8.73 -2.31 -27.75
C THR A 175 -10.04 -2.04 -27.01
N VAL A 176 -10.97 -2.98 -27.10
CA VAL A 176 -12.27 -2.92 -26.42
C VAL A 176 -12.30 -4.02 -25.36
N ASP A 177 -12.93 -3.73 -24.23
CA ASP A 177 -13.16 -4.69 -23.14
C ASP A 177 -11.87 -5.26 -22.51
N TYR A 178 -10.83 -4.44 -22.37
CA TYR A 178 -9.63 -4.80 -21.60
C TYR A 178 -9.58 -4.04 -20.26
N PRO A 179 -10.09 -4.64 -19.16
CA PRO A 179 -10.30 -3.92 -17.90
C PRO A 179 -9.04 -3.30 -17.30
N ALA A 180 -7.87 -3.96 -17.44
CA ALA A 180 -6.63 -3.49 -16.84
C ALA A 180 -6.14 -2.15 -17.43
N ALA A 181 -6.38 -1.87 -18.71
CA ALA A 181 -5.97 -0.64 -19.36
C ALA A 181 -7.13 0.36 -19.58
N ASN A 182 -8.38 -0.08 -19.37
CA ASN A 182 -9.58 0.76 -19.45
C ASN A 182 -9.82 1.43 -18.09
N LEU A 183 -9.05 2.49 -17.80
CA LEU A 183 -8.98 3.13 -16.49
C LEU A 183 -10.21 3.99 -16.16
N ASP A 184 -10.93 4.47 -17.16
CA ASP A 184 -12.17 5.23 -16.98
C ASP A 184 -13.44 4.36 -16.99
N GLY A 185 -13.30 3.07 -17.31
CA GLY A 185 -14.41 2.12 -17.38
C GLY A 185 -15.35 2.32 -18.59
N SER A 186 -14.94 3.09 -19.61
CA SER A 186 -15.79 3.39 -20.79
C SER A 186 -15.96 2.22 -21.75
N GLY A 187 -15.11 1.20 -21.67
CA GLY A 187 -15.09 0.01 -22.50
C GLY A 187 -14.10 0.03 -23.66
N SER A 188 -13.41 1.15 -23.92
CA SER A 188 -12.32 1.24 -24.91
C SER A 188 -11.11 1.93 -24.29
N VAL A 189 -9.92 1.44 -24.63
CA VAL A 189 -8.65 2.06 -24.18
C VAL A 189 -8.32 3.21 -25.14
N ASP A 190 -8.44 4.46 -24.66
CA ASP A 190 -8.25 5.65 -25.47
C ASP A 190 -7.53 6.80 -24.75
N MET A 191 -7.64 8.03 -25.28
CA MET A 191 -6.94 9.20 -24.72
C MET A 191 -7.42 9.60 -23.33
N VAL A 192 -8.62 9.20 -22.91
CA VAL A 192 -9.12 9.46 -21.55
C VAL A 192 -8.37 8.57 -20.56
N ASP A 193 -8.23 7.29 -20.89
CA ASP A 193 -7.43 6.34 -20.08
C ASP A 193 -5.97 6.77 -20.02
N TYR A 194 -5.40 7.21 -21.14
CA TYR A 194 -4.05 7.75 -21.16
C TYR A 194 -3.90 8.98 -20.25
N SER A 195 -4.90 9.85 -20.19
CA SER A 195 -4.84 11.01 -19.31
C SER A 195 -4.85 10.62 -17.84
N ILE A 196 -5.61 9.58 -17.48
CA ILE A 196 -5.63 9.00 -16.13
C ILE A 196 -4.27 8.34 -15.85
N PHE A 197 -3.79 7.47 -16.75
CA PHE A 197 -2.47 6.85 -16.64
C PHE A 197 -1.36 7.88 -16.41
N ALA A 198 -1.32 8.94 -17.23
CA ALA A 198 -0.30 9.98 -17.16
C ALA A 198 -0.34 10.78 -15.85
N SER A 199 -1.49 10.85 -15.17
CA SER A 199 -1.60 11.53 -13.89
C SER A 199 -0.89 10.81 -12.74
N PHE A 200 -0.65 9.50 -12.89
CA PHE A 200 0.08 8.66 -11.93
C PHE A 200 1.52 8.35 -12.36
N TRP A 201 1.99 8.95 -13.45
CA TRP A 201 3.32 8.66 -13.99
C TRP A 201 4.43 8.89 -12.97
N GLN A 202 5.19 7.84 -12.65
CA GLN A 202 6.23 7.83 -11.61
C GLN A 202 5.72 8.15 -10.19
N ASP A 203 4.43 7.97 -9.95
CA ASP A 203 3.80 8.07 -8.64
C ASP A 203 3.37 6.67 -8.16
N PHE A 204 2.91 6.57 -6.92
CA PHE A 204 2.38 5.33 -6.37
C PHE A 204 1.11 4.92 -7.12
N CYS A 205 0.97 3.60 -7.33
CA CYS A 205 -0.21 3.10 -8.00
C CYS A 205 -1.47 3.40 -7.17
N PRO A 206 -2.55 3.89 -7.81
CA PRO A 206 -3.81 4.05 -7.13
C PRO A 206 -4.44 2.69 -6.81
N ASP A 207 -5.36 2.68 -5.84
CA ASP A 207 -6.11 1.49 -5.45
C ASP A 207 -6.72 0.78 -6.68
N GLY A 208 -6.52 -0.53 -6.74
CA GLY A 208 -7.05 -1.34 -7.83
C GLY A 208 -6.28 -1.25 -9.15
N TRP A 209 -5.05 -0.73 -9.15
CA TRP A 209 -4.17 -0.71 -10.33
C TRP A 209 -3.90 -2.12 -10.86
N GLN A 210 -4.20 -2.35 -12.14
CA GLN A 210 -4.12 -3.67 -12.78
C GLN A 210 -3.11 -3.74 -13.94
N LEU A 211 -2.48 -2.62 -14.28
CA LEU A 211 -1.40 -2.58 -15.27
C LEU A 211 -0.09 -3.01 -14.61
N LYS A 212 0.15 -4.31 -14.51
CA LYS A 212 1.35 -4.90 -13.91
C LYS A 212 2.08 -5.76 -14.92
#